data_b55f2cc061ae5a189ad46e6ce69691c6
#
_entry.id   b55f2cc061ae5a189ad46e6ce69691c6
#
_cell.length_a   1.000
_cell.length_b   1.000
_cell.length_c   1.000
_cell.angle_alpha   90.00
_cell.angle_beta   90.00
_cell.angle_gamma   90.00
#
_symmetry.space_group_name_H-M   'P 1'
#
loop_
_entity.id
_entity.type
_entity.pdbx_description
1 polymer ?
#
loop_
_entity_poly.entity_id
_entity_poly.type
_entity_poly.pdbx_seq_one_letter_code
_entity_poly.pdbx_strand_id
1 'polypeptide(L)'
;MKKVYSLLFALLMIGSAFAQTTEEIISGYVKVMGGEEAIRKNQTWKLTAKMDFGGMELPLVFLKAPNKMKVYAVFQGMTFVQQAYDGATAWKTNQMTMKAEKSTTEEATNLAQDLLEEPDVMITYKTLGYVVERVADEKVDGADCYAIKMTKKPKLSEGKPVDNVVTYFIDKSSSALVMSRTISQEAPMIGSVVETLFSDYQEAGGIFIAFSMTIRVANAPGQTIKFEKAEPNVIIDEKEFAYENN
;
A
#
# COMPACT_ATOMS: atom_id res chain seq x y z
N MET A 1 17.11 -72.33 -22.87
CA MET A 1 16.64 -70.99 -23.33
C MET A 1 16.08 -70.28 -22.08
N LYS A 2 16.90 -69.44 -21.47
CA LYS A 2 16.49 -68.67 -20.25
C LYS A 2 16.10 -67.29 -20.69
N LYS A 3 14.81 -66.91 -20.52
CA LYS A 3 14.34 -65.55 -20.76
C LYS A 3 14.66 -64.68 -19.54
N VAL A 4 15.53 -63.71 -19.72
CA VAL A 4 15.84 -62.67 -18.70
C VAL A 4 14.79 -61.56 -18.90
N TYR A 5 13.91 -61.39 -17.95
CA TYR A 5 13.01 -60.23 -17.87
C TYR A 5 13.75 -59.09 -17.20
N SER A 6 14.15 -58.12 -18.02
CA SER A 6 14.74 -56.86 -17.53
C SER A 6 13.58 -55.95 -17.07
N LEU A 7 13.41 -55.83 -15.73
CA LEU A 7 12.43 -54.95 -15.12
C LEU A 7 13.03 -53.55 -15.08
N LEU A 8 12.61 -52.72 -16.03
CA LEU A 8 13.01 -51.31 -16.07
C LEU A 8 12.18 -50.55 -15.05
N PHE A 9 12.74 -50.37 -13.84
CA PHE A 9 12.14 -49.56 -12.79
C PHE A 9 12.41 -48.08 -13.12
N ALA A 10 11.45 -47.46 -13.86
CA ALA A 10 11.45 -46.03 -14.09
C ALA A 10 11.15 -45.30 -12.76
N LEU A 11 12.21 -44.81 -12.13
CA LEU A 11 12.10 -43.95 -10.95
C LEU A 11 11.54 -42.61 -11.41
N LEU A 12 10.23 -42.43 -11.32
CA LEU A 12 9.56 -41.15 -11.44
C LEU A 12 10.04 -40.30 -10.26
N MET A 13 11.09 -39.53 -10.44
CA MET A 13 11.41 -38.39 -9.59
C MET A 13 10.29 -37.35 -9.79
N ILE A 14 9.24 -37.46 -8.98
CA ILE A 14 8.30 -36.37 -8.79
C ILE A 14 9.08 -35.32 -8.01
N GLY A 15 9.72 -34.42 -8.71
CA GLY A 15 10.23 -33.19 -8.15
C GLY A 15 9.03 -32.45 -7.58
N SER A 16 8.79 -32.60 -6.29
CA SER A 16 7.91 -31.73 -5.54
C SER A 16 8.50 -30.33 -5.70
N ALA A 17 8.02 -29.57 -6.68
CA ALA A 17 8.22 -28.14 -6.69
C ALA A 17 7.55 -27.65 -5.38
N PHE A 18 8.35 -27.44 -4.34
CA PHE A 18 7.86 -26.78 -3.13
C PHE A 18 7.42 -25.39 -3.57
N ALA A 19 6.15 -25.25 -3.84
CA ALA A 19 5.57 -23.94 -4.05
C ALA A 19 5.76 -23.18 -2.73
N GLN A 20 6.42 -22.01 -2.79
CA GLN A 20 6.59 -21.15 -1.62
C GLN A 20 5.23 -20.90 -0.96
N THR A 21 5.20 -21.03 0.35
CA THR A 21 4.01 -20.70 1.13
C THR A 21 3.75 -19.19 1.16
N THR A 22 2.54 -18.80 1.47
CA THR A 22 2.18 -17.37 1.63
C THR A 22 3.09 -16.67 2.65
N GLU A 23 3.37 -17.34 3.76
CA GLU A 23 4.24 -16.84 4.82
C GLU A 23 5.69 -16.67 4.36
N GLU A 24 6.23 -17.59 3.57
CA GLU A 24 7.58 -17.48 3.01
C GLU A 24 7.69 -16.29 2.04
N ILE A 25 6.67 -16.08 1.21
CA ILE A 25 6.63 -14.95 0.27
C ILE A 25 6.58 -13.62 1.04
N ILE A 26 5.70 -13.50 2.04
CA ILE A 26 5.59 -12.30 2.88
C ILE A 26 6.89 -12.08 3.66
N SER A 27 7.48 -13.12 4.22
CA SER A 27 8.77 -13.02 4.93
C SER A 27 9.90 -12.57 4.01
N GLY A 28 9.91 -13.07 2.76
CA GLY A 28 10.83 -12.62 1.71
C GLY A 28 10.73 -11.12 1.45
N TYR A 29 9.50 -10.64 1.26
CA TYR A 29 9.20 -9.21 1.11
C TYR A 29 9.70 -8.40 2.31
N VAL A 30 9.28 -8.75 3.53
CA VAL A 30 9.66 -8.03 4.76
C VAL A 30 11.19 -7.96 4.88
N LYS A 31 11.89 -9.06 4.56
CA LYS A 31 13.35 -9.12 4.62
C LYS A 31 14.01 -8.13 3.64
N VAL A 32 13.55 -8.08 2.38
CA VAL A 32 14.15 -7.18 1.38
C VAL A 32 13.79 -5.73 1.63
N MET A 33 12.66 -5.45 2.30
CA MET A 33 12.30 -4.09 2.73
C MET A 33 13.12 -3.58 3.92
N GLY A 34 14.05 -4.36 4.48
CA GLY A 34 14.92 -3.96 5.59
C GLY A 34 14.68 -4.73 6.88
N GLY A 35 13.67 -5.60 6.91
CA GLY A 35 13.29 -6.43 8.06
C GLY A 35 12.32 -5.74 9.02
N GLU A 36 11.58 -6.57 9.74
CA GLU A 36 10.49 -6.09 10.62
C GLU A 36 10.96 -5.11 11.69
N GLU A 37 12.15 -5.31 12.27
CA GLU A 37 12.70 -4.43 13.30
C GLU A 37 12.94 -3.01 12.75
N ALA A 38 13.57 -2.90 11.58
CA ALA A 38 13.83 -1.62 10.94
C ALA A 38 12.54 -0.90 10.53
N ILE A 39 11.56 -1.66 9.99
CA ILE A 39 10.25 -1.13 9.62
C ILE A 39 9.55 -0.56 10.86
N ARG A 40 9.48 -1.30 11.98
CA ARG A 40 8.83 -0.85 13.21
C ARG A 40 9.54 0.30 13.92
N LYS A 41 10.85 0.45 13.71
CA LYS A 41 11.64 1.54 14.32
C LYS A 41 11.30 2.90 13.74
N ASN A 42 10.85 2.96 12.49
CA ASN A 42 10.54 4.20 11.79
C ASN A 42 9.07 4.58 12.02
N GLN A 43 8.80 5.35 13.09
CA GLN A 43 7.43 5.64 13.52
C GLN A 43 6.86 6.93 12.93
N THR A 44 7.71 7.90 12.61
CA THR A 44 7.26 9.15 12.00
C THR A 44 7.96 9.36 10.67
N TRP A 45 7.24 9.96 9.73
CA TRP A 45 7.76 10.23 8.39
C TRP A 45 7.32 11.60 7.90
N LYS A 46 8.25 12.28 7.25
CA LYS A 46 7.95 13.38 6.34
C LYS A 46 8.44 13.00 4.96
N LEU A 47 7.50 12.88 4.01
CA LEU A 47 7.84 12.60 2.62
C LEU A 47 7.45 13.80 1.78
N THR A 48 8.34 14.22 0.89
CA THR A 48 8.03 15.21 -0.14
C THR A 48 7.97 14.54 -1.49
N ALA A 49 7.02 14.93 -2.30
CA ALA A 49 6.75 14.33 -3.58
C ALA A 49 6.24 15.38 -4.60
N LYS A 50 6.19 14.96 -5.84
CA LYS A 50 5.53 15.69 -6.93
C LYS A 50 4.55 14.77 -7.64
N MET A 51 3.45 15.35 -8.07
CA MET A 51 2.44 14.70 -8.88
C MET A 51 2.18 15.55 -10.13
N ASP A 52 2.13 14.90 -11.29
CA ASP A 52 1.69 15.60 -12.51
C ASP A 52 0.16 15.77 -12.45
N PHE A 53 -0.27 17.00 -12.57
CA PHE A 53 -1.68 17.35 -12.67
C PHE A 53 -1.92 18.21 -13.91
N GLY A 54 -2.24 17.55 -15.03
CA GLY A 54 -2.52 18.24 -16.29
C GLY A 54 -1.33 19.00 -16.88
N GLY A 55 -0.11 18.49 -16.71
CA GLY A 55 1.14 19.11 -17.17
C GLY A 55 1.76 20.11 -16.19
N MET A 56 1.17 20.27 -15.00
CA MET A 56 1.75 21.03 -13.89
C MET A 56 2.24 20.08 -12.80
N GLU A 57 3.46 20.31 -12.30
CA GLU A 57 3.95 19.61 -11.13
C GLU A 57 3.32 20.19 -9.86
N LEU A 58 2.53 19.37 -9.16
CA LEU A 58 1.94 19.72 -7.87
C LEU A 58 2.83 19.17 -6.73
N PRO A 59 3.45 20.02 -5.92
CA PRO A 59 4.21 19.57 -4.75
C PRO A 59 3.27 18.97 -3.70
N LEU A 60 3.63 17.79 -3.18
CA LEU A 60 2.91 17.07 -2.14
C LEU A 60 3.81 16.87 -0.93
N VAL A 61 3.22 16.94 0.24
CA VAL A 61 3.87 16.56 1.50
C VAL A 61 2.98 15.56 2.22
N PHE A 62 3.62 14.48 2.68
CA PHE A 62 3.01 13.46 3.50
C PHE A 62 3.65 13.52 4.88
N LEU A 63 2.85 13.70 5.90
CA LEU A 63 3.24 13.60 7.30
C LEU A 63 2.57 12.35 7.87
N LYS A 64 3.35 11.51 8.52
CA LYS A 64 2.86 10.30 9.20
C LYS A 64 3.42 10.23 10.62
N ALA A 65 2.58 9.86 11.55
CA ALA A 65 2.91 9.53 12.93
C ALA A 65 1.99 8.40 13.40
N PRO A 66 2.28 7.72 14.52
CA PRO A 66 1.42 6.66 15.01
C PRO A 66 -0.06 7.11 15.10
N ASN A 67 -0.93 6.43 14.35
CA ASN A 67 -2.36 6.72 14.25
C ASN A 67 -2.71 8.16 13.80
N LYS A 68 -1.81 8.82 13.07
CA LYS A 68 -2.01 10.18 12.54
C LYS A 68 -1.41 10.31 11.15
N MET A 69 -2.07 11.07 10.29
CA MET A 69 -1.54 11.40 8.97
C MET A 69 -2.03 12.75 8.49
N LYS A 70 -1.26 13.35 7.57
CA LYS A 70 -1.69 14.51 6.80
C LYS A 70 -1.05 14.48 5.42
N VAL A 71 -1.85 14.60 4.39
CA VAL A 71 -1.39 14.78 3.02
C VAL A 71 -1.86 16.13 2.53
N TYR A 72 -0.95 16.97 2.08
CA TYR A 72 -1.29 18.27 1.57
C TYR A 72 -0.45 18.66 0.34
N ALA A 73 -1.05 19.47 -0.51
CA ALA A 73 -0.40 20.12 -1.62
C ALA A 73 -0.12 21.59 -1.26
N VAL A 74 0.96 22.14 -1.83
CA VAL A 74 1.23 23.57 -1.77
C VAL A 74 1.17 24.15 -3.19
N PHE A 75 0.23 25.04 -3.43
CA PHE A 75 0.05 25.67 -4.73
C PHE A 75 -0.10 27.18 -4.57
N GLN A 76 0.72 27.95 -5.24
CA GLN A 76 0.74 29.42 -5.17
C GLN A 76 0.78 29.99 -3.73
N GLY A 77 1.53 29.33 -2.85
CA GLY A 77 1.65 29.73 -1.44
C GLY A 77 0.47 29.33 -0.55
N MET A 78 -0.55 28.70 -1.08
CA MET A 78 -1.69 28.16 -0.35
C MET A 78 -1.52 26.68 -0.08
N THR A 79 -1.91 26.23 1.12
CA THR A 79 -1.89 24.81 1.51
C THR A 79 -3.28 24.23 1.33
N PHE A 80 -3.34 23.11 0.58
CA PHE A 80 -4.56 22.35 0.34
C PHE A 80 -4.40 20.98 1.00
N VAL A 81 -5.05 20.77 2.11
CA VAL A 81 -5.06 19.47 2.77
C VAL A 81 -5.98 18.54 2.00
N GLN A 82 -5.40 17.49 1.44
CA GLN A 82 -6.18 16.47 0.73
C GLN A 82 -6.86 15.51 1.70
N GLN A 83 -6.12 15.14 2.75
CA GLN A 83 -6.61 14.29 3.83
C GLN A 83 -5.75 14.49 5.07
N ALA A 84 -6.37 14.57 6.23
CA ALA A 84 -5.69 14.56 7.52
C ALA A 84 -6.50 13.78 8.56
N TYR A 85 -5.80 13.22 9.53
CA TYR A 85 -6.36 12.53 10.69
C TYR A 85 -5.48 12.78 11.90
N ASP A 86 -6.08 13.30 12.97
CA ASP A 86 -5.36 13.65 14.21
C ASP A 86 -5.41 12.56 15.30
N GLY A 87 -5.96 11.39 14.96
CA GLY A 87 -6.23 10.29 15.88
C GLY A 87 -7.71 10.20 16.32
N ALA A 88 -8.51 11.22 16.01
CA ALA A 88 -9.94 11.28 16.34
C ALA A 88 -10.79 11.88 15.22
N THR A 89 -10.29 12.92 14.57
CA THR A 89 -11.02 13.67 13.53
C THR A 89 -10.30 13.55 12.19
N ALA A 90 -11.01 13.07 11.17
CA ALA A 90 -10.58 13.18 9.79
C ALA A 90 -11.09 14.48 9.18
N TRP A 91 -10.27 15.13 8.35
CA TRP A 91 -10.62 16.40 7.72
C TRP A 91 -9.82 16.63 6.44
N LYS A 92 -10.31 17.55 5.63
CA LYS A 92 -9.70 17.97 4.35
C LYS A 92 -10.02 19.43 4.06
N THR A 93 -9.35 20.03 3.09
CA THR A 93 -9.71 21.35 2.58
C THR A 93 -10.87 21.20 1.60
N ASN A 94 -11.99 21.88 1.85
CA ASN A 94 -13.09 21.99 0.90
C ASN A 94 -12.63 22.84 -0.29
N GLN A 95 -12.65 22.27 -1.49
CA GLN A 95 -12.12 22.90 -2.70
C GLN A 95 -12.91 24.15 -3.16
N MET A 96 -14.17 24.28 -2.77
CA MET A 96 -15.02 25.41 -3.15
C MET A 96 -14.87 26.59 -2.17
N THR A 97 -14.81 26.29 -0.87
CA THR A 97 -14.77 27.32 0.19
C THR A 97 -13.34 27.64 0.63
N MET A 98 -12.38 26.76 0.27
CA MET A 98 -10.98 26.82 0.70
C MET A 98 -10.78 26.73 2.21
N LYS A 99 -11.78 26.27 2.93
CA LYS A 99 -11.74 26.09 4.38
C LYS A 99 -11.57 24.63 4.76
N ALA A 100 -11.05 24.40 5.96
CA ALA A 100 -11.01 23.08 6.55
C ALA A 100 -12.45 22.56 6.79
N GLU A 101 -12.68 21.31 6.41
CA GLU A 101 -13.97 20.63 6.54
C GLU A 101 -13.73 19.24 7.12
N LYS A 102 -14.54 18.84 8.08
CA LYS A 102 -14.49 17.47 8.62
C LYS A 102 -14.97 16.49 7.56
N SER A 103 -14.24 15.41 7.42
CA SER A 103 -14.69 14.26 6.63
C SER A 103 -15.96 13.65 7.23
N THR A 104 -16.69 12.90 6.42
CA THR A 104 -17.85 12.14 6.92
C THR A 104 -17.41 11.10 7.96
N THR A 105 -18.35 10.65 8.78
CA THR A 105 -18.08 9.58 9.75
C THR A 105 -17.58 8.30 9.07
N GLU A 106 -18.09 8.00 7.89
CA GLU A 106 -17.67 6.85 7.08
C GLU A 106 -16.22 6.98 6.62
N GLU A 107 -15.85 8.12 6.00
CA GLU A 107 -14.46 8.40 5.60
C GLU A 107 -13.52 8.33 6.79
N ALA A 108 -13.91 8.93 7.93
CA ALA A 108 -13.08 8.90 9.15
C ALA A 108 -12.89 7.49 9.70
N THR A 109 -13.94 6.66 9.69
CA THR A 109 -13.88 5.27 10.15
C THR A 109 -12.98 4.43 9.26
N ASN A 110 -13.13 4.56 7.95
CA ASN A 110 -12.31 3.83 6.99
C ASN A 110 -10.83 4.24 7.08
N LEU A 111 -10.55 5.53 7.19
CA LEU A 111 -9.20 6.05 7.34
C LEU A 111 -8.54 5.59 8.65
N ALA A 112 -9.27 5.64 9.76
CA ALA A 112 -8.77 5.13 11.03
C ALA A 112 -8.43 3.64 10.96
N GLN A 113 -9.23 2.85 10.23
CA GLN A 113 -8.96 1.43 10.01
C GLN A 113 -7.68 1.23 9.15
N ASP A 114 -7.49 2.00 8.07
CA ASP A 114 -6.30 1.91 7.24
C ASP A 114 -5.02 2.27 8.01
N LEU A 115 -5.09 3.24 8.93
CA LEU A 115 -3.96 3.63 9.76
C LEU A 115 -3.53 2.56 10.78
N LEU A 116 -4.38 1.58 11.11
CA LEU A 116 -3.99 0.42 11.91
C LEU A 116 -3.01 -0.51 11.17
N GLU A 117 -2.95 -0.42 9.85
CA GLU A 117 -2.04 -1.21 9.01
C GLU A 117 -0.59 -0.71 9.06
N GLU A 118 -0.36 0.49 9.59
CA GLU A 118 0.98 1.05 9.74
C GLU A 118 1.83 0.24 10.75
N PRO A 119 3.13 0.17 10.56
CA PRO A 119 3.92 0.79 9.50
C PRO A 119 3.89 0.01 8.17
N ASP A 120 3.45 -1.23 8.14
CA ASP A 120 3.32 -2.05 6.93
C ASP A 120 2.32 -3.18 7.18
N VAL A 121 1.35 -3.33 6.29
CA VAL A 121 0.31 -4.36 6.42
C VAL A 121 0.87 -5.78 6.37
N MET A 122 2.02 -6.00 5.71
CA MET A 122 2.67 -7.32 5.65
C MET A 122 3.27 -7.78 6.98
N ILE A 123 3.43 -6.86 7.94
CA ILE A 123 3.86 -7.21 9.31
C ILE A 123 2.73 -7.08 10.34
N THR A 124 1.65 -6.38 10.01
CA THR A 124 0.53 -6.14 10.93
C THR A 124 -0.68 -7.04 10.68
N TYR A 125 -0.81 -7.65 9.49
CA TYR A 125 -2.01 -8.41 9.09
C TYR A 125 -2.44 -9.47 10.09
N LYS A 126 -1.49 -10.21 10.69
CA LYS A 126 -1.82 -11.27 11.68
C LYS A 126 -2.45 -10.69 12.94
N THR A 127 -1.87 -9.59 13.44
CA THR A 127 -2.36 -8.89 14.64
C THR A 127 -3.74 -8.28 14.39
N LEU A 128 -4.00 -7.83 13.16
CA LEU A 128 -5.28 -7.27 12.75
C LEU A 128 -6.33 -8.34 12.44
N GLY A 129 -5.92 -9.63 12.39
CA GLY A 129 -6.80 -10.76 12.10
C GLY A 129 -7.20 -10.83 10.61
N TYR A 130 -6.36 -10.31 9.71
CA TYR A 130 -6.58 -10.40 8.27
C TYR A 130 -6.20 -11.80 7.76
N VAL A 131 -6.92 -12.26 6.76
CA VAL A 131 -6.67 -13.56 6.13
C VAL A 131 -5.89 -13.36 4.85
N VAL A 132 -4.82 -14.12 4.68
CA VAL A 132 -3.98 -14.10 3.47
C VAL A 132 -3.99 -15.46 2.79
N GLU A 133 -4.13 -15.46 1.48
CA GLU A 133 -4.06 -16.66 0.67
C GLU A 133 -3.25 -16.39 -0.61
N ARG A 134 -2.44 -17.35 -1.04
CA ARG A 134 -1.82 -17.30 -2.35
C ARG A 134 -2.87 -17.63 -3.40
N VAL A 135 -2.98 -16.77 -4.39
CA VAL A 135 -3.81 -17.01 -5.59
C VAL A 135 -2.91 -17.27 -6.80
N ALA A 136 -3.50 -17.41 -7.98
CA ALA A 136 -2.73 -17.68 -9.20
C ALA A 136 -1.70 -16.59 -9.45
N ASP A 137 -0.46 -17.00 -9.71
CA ASP A 137 0.63 -16.09 -10.05
C ASP A 137 0.29 -15.32 -11.33
N GLU A 138 0.75 -14.07 -11.41
CA GLU A 138 0.44 -13.18 -12.53
C GLU A 138 1.70 -12.44 -13.00
N LYS A 139 1.72 -12.05 -14.27
CA LYS A 139 2.78 -11.16 -14.79
C LYS A 139 2.31 -9.72 -14.74
N VAL A 140 3.08 -8.86 -14.05
CA VAL A 140 2.81 -7.43 -13.89
C VAL A 140 3.94 -6.64 -14.55
N ASP A 141 3.62 -5.85 -15.58
CA ASP A 141 4.57 -5.04 -16.34
C ASP A 141 5.86 -5.79 -16.74
N GLY A 142 5.72 -7.09 -17.05
CA GLY A 142 6.83 -7.97 -17.46
C GLY A 142 7.49 -8.76 -16.32
N ALA A 143 7.27 -8.41 -15.06
CA ALA A 143 7.75 -9.15 -13.90
C ALA A 143 6.85 -10.36 -13.57
N ASP A 144 7.43 -11.53 -13.32
CA ASP A 144 6.69 -12.69 -12.82
C ASP A 144 6.46 -12.54 -11.33
N CYS A 145 5.18 -12.47 -10.91
CA CYS A 145 4.82 -12.15 -9.53
C CYS A 145 4.09 -13.30 -8.84
N TYR A 146 4.36 -13.45 -7.55
CA TYR A 146 3.43 -14.09 -6.64
C TYR A 146 2.25 -13.16 -6.37
N ALA A 147 1.04 -13.69 -6.34
CA ALA A 147 -0.15 -12.93 -5.99
C ALA A 147 -0.69 -13.39 -4.63
N ILE A 148 -0.72 -12.46 -3.67
CA ILE A 148 -1.22 -12.66 -2.31
C ILE A 148 -2.51 -11.87 -2.15
N LYS A 149 -3.62 -12.58 -2.06
CA LYS A 149 -4.91 -11.98 -1.75
C LYS A 149 -5.05 -11.84 -0.24
N MET A 150 -5.33 -10.63 0.23
CA MET A 150 -5.56 -10.32 1.62
C MET A 150 -7.01 -9.87 1.80
N THR A 151 -7.74 -10.59 2.65
CA THR A 151 -9.08 -10.21 3.08
C THR A 151 -8.96 -9.50 4.42
N LYS A 152 -9.31 -8.23 4.41
CA LYS A 152 -9.23 -7.31 5.54
C LYS A 152 -10.59 -7.18 6.23
N LYS A 153 -10.65 -6.40 7.32
CA LYS A 153 -11.95 -6.01 7.90
C LYS A 153 -12.76 -5.23 6.89
N PRO A 154 -14.08 -5.44 6.82
CA PRO A 154 -14.95 -4.66 5.93
C PRO A 154 -14.78 -3.16 6.11
N LYS A 155 -14.86 -2.41 5.03
CA LYS A 155 -15.00 -0.95 5.04
C LYS A 155 -16.47 -0.55 4.98
N LEU A 156 -16.73 0.71 5.25
CA LEU A 156 -18.06 1.28 5.04
C LEU A 156 -18.14 1.91 3.64
N SER A 157 -19.25 1.69 2.94
CA SER A 157 -19.60 2.39 1.71
C SER A 157 -21.12 2.61 1.69
N GLU A 158 -21.53 3.86 1.56
CA GLU A 158 -22.94 4.26 1.64
C GLU A 158 -23.64 3.75 2.93
N GLY A 159 -22.93 3.80 4.05
CA GLY A 159 -23.40 3.35 5.36
C GLY A 159 -23.46 1.84 5.55
N LYS A 160 -22.99 1.05 4.61
CA LYS A 160 -23.03 -0.42 4.65
C LYS A 160 -21.63 -1.01 4.69
N PRO A 161 -21.41 -2.12 5.42
CA PRO A 161 -20.16 -2.85 5.33
C PRO A 161 -20.02 -3.50 3.95
N VAL A 162 -18.85 -3.29 3.34
CA VAL A 162 -18.45 -3.87 2.04
C VAL A 162 -17.13 -4.59 2.18
N ASP A 163 -16.91 -5.58 1.32
CA ASP A 163 -15.68 -6.36 1.31
C ASP A 163 -14.47 -5.46 1.05
N ASN A 164 -13.44 -5.64 1.86
CA ASN A 164 -12.15 -4.99 1.72
C ASN A 164 -11.09 -6.04 1.38
N VAL A 165 -10.89 -6.24 0.10
CA VAL A 165 -9.96 -7.25 -0.44
C VAL A 165 -8.91 -6.56 -1.29
N VAL A 166 -7.64 -6.84 -0.99
CA VAL A 166 -6.49 -6.34 -1.74
C VAL A 166 -5.64 -7.52 -2.20
N THR A 167 -5.27 -7.55 -3.47
CA THR A 167 -4.28 -8.49 -3.99
C THR A 167 -2.95 -7.77 -4.15
N TYR A 168 -1.91 -8.29 -3.51
CA TYR A 168 -0.54 -7.78 -3.57
C TYR A 168 0.29 -8.66 -4.50
N PHE A 169 1.02 -8.03 -5.41
CA PHE A 169 1.86 -8.70 -6.40
C PHE A 169 3.33 -8.48 -6.05
N ILE A 170 3.99 -9.57 -5.67
CA ILE A 170 5.38 -9.57 -5.20
C ILE A 170 6.25 -10.23 -6.27
N ASP A 171 7.22 -9.49 -6.78
CA ASP A 171 8.16 -9.98 -7.81
C ASP A 171 8.94 -11.19 -7.30
N LYS A 172 8.97 -12.24 -8.10
CA LYS A 172 9.61 -13.52 -7.72
C LYS A 172 11.13 -13.42 -7.63
N SER A 173 11.73 -12.51 -8.37
CA SER A 173 13.18 -12.37 -8.44
C SER A 173 13.74 -11.49 -7.33
N SER A 174 13.08 -10.38 -7.02
CA SER A 174 13.52 -9.39 -6.04
C SER A 174 12.81 -9.49 -4.69
N SER A 175 11.66 -10.15 -4.64
CA SER A 175 10.72 -10.15 -3.51
C SER A 175 10.15 -8.75 -3.17
N ALA A 176 10.28 -7.77 -4.04
CA ALA A 176 9.70 -6.45 -3.87
C ALA A 176 8.21 -6.45 -4.25
N LEU A 177 7.42 -5.61 -3.60
CA LEU A 177 6.03 -5.35 -3.99
C LEU A 177 6.04 -4.50 -5.27
N VAL A 178 5.40 -4.95 -6.34
CA VAL A 178 5.33 -4.22 -7.60
C VAL A 178 3.96 -3.63 -7.88
N MET A 179 2.90 -4.23 -7.32
CA MET A 179 1.54 -3.73 -7.50
C MET A 179 0.63 -4.17 -6.35
N SER A 180 -0.36 -3.36 -6.04
CA SER A 180 -1.56 -3.79 -5.32
C SER A 180 -2.79 -3.55 -6.19
N ARG A 181 -3.80 -4.42 -6.07
CA ARG A 181 -5.06 -4.34 -6.81
C ARG A 181 -6.24 -4.50 -5.86
N THR A 182 -7.22 -3.60 -5.97
CA THR A 182 -8.45 -3.66 -5.19
C THR A 182 -9.64 -3.22 -6.02
N ILE A 183 -10.85 -3.47 -5.50
CA ILE A 183 -12.08 -2.88 -6.04
C ILE A 183 -12.37 -1.63 -5.20
N SER A 184 -12.44 -0.47 -5.85
CA SER A 184 -12.70 0.78 -5.16
C SER A 184 -14.09 0.79 -4.54
N GLN A 185 -14.16 1.21 -3.29
CA GLN A 185 -15.40 1.45 -2.55
C GLN A 185 -15.68 2.96 -2.38
N GLU A 186 -14.86 3.80 -3.00
CA GLU A 186 -14.91 5.26 -2.86
C GLU A 186 -15.37 5.93 -4.15
N ALA A 187 -16.28 6.90 -4.01
CA ALA A 187 -16.70 7.72 -5.14
C ALA A 187 -15.52 8.59 -5.67
N PRO A 188 -15.42 8.84 -6.98
CA PRO A 188 -16.35 8.42 -8.05
C PRO A 188 -16.05 7.04 -8.65
N MET A 189 -15.10 6.28 -8.08
CA MET A 189 -14.57 5.04 -8.67
C MET A 189 -15.21 3.77 -8.09
N ILE A 190 -16.33 3.85 -7.40
CA ILE A 190 -16.99 2.68 -6.79
C ILE A 190 -17.16 1.55 -7.83
N GLY A 191 -16.70 0.34 -7.46
CA GLY A 191 -16.77 -0.86 -8.30
C GLY A 191 -15.67 -0.97 -9.36
N SER A 192 -14.85 0.07 -9.54
CA SER A 192 -13.71 0.03 -10.47
C SER A 192 -12.56 -0.77 -9.88
N VAL A 193 -11.85 -1.52 -10.72
CA VAL A 193 -10.58 -2.16 -10.33
C VAL A 193 -9.49 -1.08 -10.33
N VAL A 194 -8.96 -0.80 -9.16
CA VAL A 194 -7.87 0.16 -8.95
C VAL A 194 -6.57 -0.59 -8.72
N GLU A 195 -5.54 -0.18 -9.44
CA GLU A 195 -4.18 -0.70 -9.33
C GLU A 195 -3.24 0.41 -8.85
N THR A 196 -2.40 0.08 -7.87
CA THR A 196 -1.30 0.94 -7.45
C THR A 196 0.00 0.22 -7.74
N LEU A 197 0.81 0.77 -8.63
CA LEU A 197 2.13 0.25 -9.00
C LEU A 197 3.20 0.94 -8.15
N PHE A 198 4.21 0.18 -7.76
CA PHE A 198 5.32 0.63 -6.92
C PHE A 198 6.64 0.36 -7.64
N SER A 199 7.50 1.37 -7.72
CA SER A 199 8.82 1.27 -8.34
C SER A 199 9.81 2.26 -7.73
N ASP A 200 11.06 2.25 -8.24
CA ASP A 200 12.12 3.13 -7.77
C ASP A 200 12.33 3.01 -6.24
N TYR A 201 12.61 1.78 -5.78
CA TYR A 201 12.86 1.52 -4.37
C TYR A 201 14.19 2.13 -3.94
N GLN A 202 14.16 3.00 -2.93
CA GLN A 202 15.32 3.67 -2.37
C GLN A 202 15.37 3.46 -0.85
N GLU A 203 16.58 3.47 -0.31
CA GLU A 203 16.79 3.29 1.13
C GLU A 203 16.54 4.59 1.88
N ALA A 204 15.73 4.51 2.95
CA ALA A 204 15.55 5.58 3.92
C ALA A 204 15.32 4.99 5.32
N GLY A 205 16.09 5.41 6.31
CA GLY A 205 15.95 4.92 7.68
C GLY A 205 16.22 3.44 7.89
N GLY A 206 17.06 2.83 7.03
CA GLY A 206 17.39 1.40 7.07
C GLY A 206 16.31 0.51 6.48
N ILE A 207 15.32 1.07 5.76
CA ILE A 207 14.32 0.32 5.01
C ILE A 207 14.26 0.81 3.57
N PHE A 208 13.75 -0.04 2.68
CA PHE A 208 13.47 0.34 1.30
C PHE A 208 12.02 0.73 1.14
N ILE A 209 11.78 1.88 0.52
CA ILE A 209 10.44 2.39 0.18
C ILE A 209 10.37 2.76 -1.30
N ALA A 210 9.20 2.61 -1.92
CA ALA A 210 8.99 2.97 -3.31
C ALA A 210 8.98 4.50 -3.47
N PHE A 211 9.84 5.04 -4.32
CA PHE A 211 9.90 6.47 -4.66
C PHE A 211 9.04 6.83 -5.86
N SER A 212 8.43 5.85 -6.50
CA SER A 212 7.43 6.07 -7.55
C SER A 212 6.20 5.22 -7.26
N MET A 213 5.04 5.87 -7.23
CA MET A 213 3.75 5.24 -7.02
C MET A 213 2.77 5.71 -8.10
N THR A 214 2.26 4.78 -8.91
CA THR A 214 1.28 5.09 -9.96
C THR A 214 -0.07 4.48 -9.61
N ILE A 215 -1.08 5.31 -9.47
CA ILE A 215 -2.46 4.88 -9.20
C ILE A 215 -3.24 4.96 -10.50
N ARG A 216 -3.93 3.87 -10.88
CA ARG A 216 -4.73 3.81 -12.10
C ARG A 216 -5.99 2.96 -11.92
N VAL A 217 -7.01 3.24 -12.70
CA VAL A 217 -8.04 2.24 -13.00
C VAL A 217 -7.42 1.23 -13.95
N ALA A 218 -7.67 -0.06 -13.75
CA ALA A 218 -7.07 -1.13 -14.56
C ALA A 218 -7.26 -0.86 -16.07
N ASN A 219 -6.17 -1.02 -16.83
CA ASN A 219 -6.09 -0.76 -18.27
C ASN A 219 -6.29 0.72 -18.69
N ALA A 220 -6.23 1.67 -17.77
CA ALA A 220 -6.29 3.09 -18.06
C ALA A 220 -4.96 3.80 -17.72
N PRO A 221 -4.71 4.99 -18.27
CA PRO A 221 -3.60 5.84 -17.81
C PRO A 221 -3.71 6.11 -16.31
N GLY A 222 -2.57 6.14 -15.63
CA GLY A 222 -2.49 6.39 -14.20
C GLY A 222 -1.94 7.77 -13.87
N GLN A 223 -2.09 8.14 -12.61
CA GLN A 223 -1.46 9.31 -12.02
C GLN A 223 -0.27 8.88 -11.18
N THR A 224 0.90 9.44 -11.48
CA THR A 224 2.14 9.07 -10.80
C THR A 224 2.53 10.12 -9.77
N ILE A 225 2.79 9.65 -8.55
CA ILE A 225 3.41 10.41 -7.47
C ILE A 225 4.88 9.99 -7.43
N LYS A 226 5.79 10.96 -7.59
CA LYS A 226 7.23 10.75 -7.47
C LYS A 226 7.73 11.36 -6.17
N PHE A 227 8.21 10.53 -5.26
CA PHE A 227 8.81 11.00 -4.02
C PHE A 227 10.21 11.56 -4.32
N GLU A 228 10.55 12.67 -3.70
CA GLU A 228 11.85 13.34 -3.83
C GLU A 228 12.69 13.14 -2.57
N LYS A 229 12.04 13.05 -1.41
CA LYS A 229 12.72 12.87 -0.13
C LYS A 229 11.85 12.10 0.85
N ALA A 230 12.47 11.25 1.64
CA ALA A 230 11.85 10.54 2.74
C ALA A 230 12.71 10.75 4.01
N GLU A 231 12.12 11.35 5.03
CA GLU A 231 12.76 11.68 6.30
C GLU A 231 12.10 10.87 7.43
N PRO A 232 12.75 9.80 7.90
CA PRO A 232 12.22 9.00 9.00
C PRO A 232 12.50 9.66 10.36
N ASN A 233 11.69 9.32 11.34
CA ASN A 233 11.83 9.69 12.73
C ASN A 233 11.96 11.21 12.97
N VAL A 234 11.31 12.02 12.12
CA VAL A 234 11.26 13.47 12.30
C VAL A 234 10.34 13.83 13.46
N ILE A 235 10.68 14.92 14.14
CA ILE A 235 9.79 15.52 15.15
C ILE A 235 8.71 16.29 14.41
N ILE A 236 7.45 15.87 14.57
CA ILE A 236 6.29 16.54 13.99
C ILE A 236 5.45 17.10 15.14
N ASP A 237 5.15 18.39 15.10
CA ASP A 237 4.23 18.98 16.08
C ASP A 237 2.82 18.36 15.87
N GLU A 238 2.20 17.95 16.96
CA GLU A 238 0.85 17.34 16.90
C GLU A 238 -0.20 18.27 16.30
N LYS A 239 -0.01 19.57 16.42
CA LYS A 239 -0.86 20.59 15.79
C LYS A 239 -0.90 20.48 14.27
N GLU A 240 0.14 19.92 13.63
CA GLU A 240 0.16 19.70 12.18
C GLU A 240 -1.01 18.82 11.71
N PHE A 241 -1.46 17.90 12.54
CA PHE A 241 -2.55 16.99 12.21
C PHE A 241 -3.94 17.51 12.61
N ALA A 242 -3.97 18.48 13.53
CA ALA A 242 -5.20 18.94 14.17
C ALA A 242 -6.17 19.60 13.19
N TYR A 243 -7.45 19.34 13.37
CA TYR A 243 -8.50 20.09 12.71
C TYR A 243 -8.61 21.49 13.29
N GLU A 244 -8.28 22.50 12.49
CA GLU A 244 -8.46 23.89 12.84
C GLU A 244 -9.74 24.44 12.21
N ASN A 245 -10.68 24.85 13.04
CA ASN A 245 -11.94 25.46 12.61
C ASN A 245 -11.69 26.95 12.32
N ASN A 246 -11.13 27.28 11.14
CA ASN A 246 -10.85 28.64 10.68
C ASN A 246 -12.02 29.25 9.90
#